data_bde80d9f62852eaa2ec7725aeff73edd
#
_entry.id   bde80d9f62852eaa2ec7725aeff73edd
#
_cell.length_a   1.000
_cell.length_b   1.000
_cell.length_c   1.000
_cell.angle_alpha   90.00
_cell.angle_beta   90.00
_cell.angle_gamma   90.00
#
_symmetry.space_group_name_H-M   'P 1'
#
loop_
_entity.id
_entity.type
_entity.pdbx_description
1 polymer ?
#
loop_
_entity_poly.entity_id
_entity_poly.type
_entity_poly.pdbx_seq_one_letter_code
_entity_poly.pdbx_strand_id
1 'polypeptide(L)'
;MLKINKTSEPNFLKEFKKKEKPKNWKDFDFEIKKELKNYMLENEQKIGNNSYCPYCERKIIASKNSQIEHIKPKDRFPELFSDYKNFITGCLNIESCGSKKSSKWSDLFINPVIDNPEKYFSYNRMTGEIIPRKDISEKELEKVEYTIKILNLNGDKRLLKGRKSVIKMIENYQKTYDDEILREISEDFDFPTLRNFLVESFK
;
A
#
# COMPACT_ATOMS: atom_id res chain seq x y z
N MET A 1 -1.45 4.81 3.78
CA MET A 1 -1.14 4.27 2.43
C MET A 1 0.25 4.73 1.99
N LEU A 2 1.03 3.83 1.40
CA LEU A 2 2.39 4.15 0.94
C LEU A 2 2.40 4.72 -0.47
N LYS A 3 3.24 5.73 -0.70
CA LYS A 3 3.65 6.14 -2.04
C LYS A 3 4.54 5.07 -2.66
N ILE A 4 4.27 4.68 -3.90
CA ILE A 4 5.08 3.74 -4.66
C ILE A 4 5.76 4.48 -5.80
N ASN A 5 7.07 4.53 -5.75
CA ASN A 5 7.88 5.06 -6.83
C ASN A 5 8.22 3.93 -7.79
N LYS A 6 7.46 3.86 -8.88
CA LYS A 6 7.68 2.82 -9.90
C LYS A 6 9.03 2.99 -10.56
N THR A 7 9.77 1.91 -10.65
CA THR A 7 10.95 1.80 -11.50
C THR A 7 10.55 1.73 -12.98
N SER A 8 11.52 1.71 -13.87
CA SER A 8 11.26 1.31 -15.26
C SER A 8 10.78 -0.15 -15.30
N GLU A 9 9.96 -0.48 -16.28
CA GLU A 9 9.53 -1.86 -16.48
C GLU A 9 10.74 -2.80 -16.57
N PRO A 10 10.81 -3.88 -15.76
CA PRO A 10 11.97 -4.75 -15.71
C PRO A 10 12.16 -5.53 -17.02
N ASN A 11 13.41 -5.82 -17.37
CA ASN A 11 13.74 -6.45 -18.66
C ASN A 11 13.09 -7.81 -18.84
N PHE A 12 13.03 -8.64 -17.80
CA PHE A 12 12.37 -9.95 -17.89
C PHE A 12 10.88 -9.83 -18.31
N LEU A 13 10.18 -8.79 -17.83
CA LEU A 13 8.79 -8.55 -18.20
C LEU A 13 8.66 -8.06 -19.65
N LYS A 14 9.57 -7.20 -20.10
CA LYS A 14 9.62 -6.75 -21.50
C LYS A 14 9.88 -7.92 -22.46
N GLU A 15 10.84 -8.78 -22.12
CA GLU A 15 11.19 -9.97 -22.90
C GLU A 15 10.02 -10.96 -22.94
N PHE A 16 9.39 -11.23 -21.79
CA PHE A 16 8.17 -12.04 -21.72
C PHE A 16 7.08 -11.50 -22.67
N LYS A 17 6.75 -10.21 -22.57
CA LYS A 17 5.75 -9.59 -23.43
C LYS A 17 6.09 -9.68 -24.92
N LYS A 18 7.37 -9.50 -25.27
CA LYS A 18 7.85 -9.57 -26.66
C LYS A 18 7.74 -11.00 -27.21
N LYS A 19 8.10 -12.00 -26.41
CA LYS A 19 8.14 -13.40 -26.78
C LYS A 19 6.74 -14.01 -26.81
N GLU A 20 6.01 -13.92 -25.71
CA GLU A 20 4.74 -14.62 -25.51
C GLU A 20 3.53 -13.85 -26.06
N LYS A 21 3.66 -12.52 -26.27
CA LYS A 21 2.62 -11.63 -26.81
C LYS A 21 1.26 -11.82 -26.11
N PRO A 22 1.22 -11.73 -24.76
CA PRO A 22 0.02 -12.02 -23.99
C PRO A 22 -1.14 -11.11 -24.44
N LYS A 23 -2.34 -11.67 -24.51
CA LYS A 23 -3.58 -10.96 -24.90
C LYS A 23 -4.45 -10.61 -23.68
N ASN A 24 -4.20 -11.26 -22.57
CA ASN A 24 -4.93 -11.05 -21.31
C ASN A 24 -4.10 -11.52 -20.13
N TRP A 25 -4.57 -11.25 -18.88
CA TRP A 25 -3.87 -11.60 -17.67
C TRP A 25 -3.70 -13.11 -17.40
N LYS A 26 -4.51 -13.98 -18.03
CA LYS A 26 -4.38 -15.43 -17.86
C LYS A 26 -3.16 -15.97 -18.60
N ASP A 27 -2.70 -15.26 -19.64
CA ASP A 27 -1.52 -15.62 -20.41
C ASP A 27 -0.21 -15.40 -19.66
N PHE A 28 -0.24 -14.66 -18.52
CA PHE A 28 0.87 -14.58 -17.60
C PHE A 28 0.92 -15.86 -16.77
N ASP A 29 1.96 -16.65 -16.90
CA ASP A 29 2.15 -17.89 -16.16
C ASP A 29 2.52 -17.63 -14.68
N PHE A 30 2.71 -18.71 -13.93
CA PHE A 30 3.04 -18.63 -12.51
C PHE A 30 4.43 -18.03 -12.27
N GLU A 31 5.43 -18.39 -13.07
CA GLU A 31 6.81 -17.96 -12.84
C GLU A 31 6.97 -16.47 -13.13
N ILE A 32 6.43 -15.96 -14.24
CA ILE A 32 6.48 -14.52 -14.52
C ILE A 32 5.74 -13.70 -13.45
N LYS A 33 4.59 -14.18 -12.95
CA LYS A 33 3.86 -13.53 -11.87
C LYS A 33 4.63 -13.53 -10.55
N LYS A 34 5.33 -14.62 -10.25
CA LYS A 34 6.16 -14.76 -9.05
C LYS A 34 7.37 -13.83 -9.11
N GLU A 35 8.07 -13.81 -10.25
CA GLU A 35 9.22 -12.93 -10.47
C GLU A 35 8.82 -11.46 -10.39
N LEU A 36 7.71 -11.09 -11.01
CA LEU A 36 7.16 -9.74 -10.99
C LEU A 36 6.77 -9.29 -9.58
N LYS A 37 6.14 -10.16 -8.77
CA LYS A 37 5.86 -9.86 -7.35
C LYS A 37 7.14 -9.62 -6.56
N ASN A 38 8.12 -10.51 -6.69
CA ASN A 38 9.39 -10.39 -5.99
C ASN A 38 10.10 -9.10 -6.36
N TYR A 39 10.14 -8.78 -7.65
CA TYR A 39 10.75 -7.55 -8.14
C TYR A 39 10.11 -6.29 -7.51
N MET A 40 8.78 -6.20 -7.51
CA MET A 40 8.08 -5.05 -6.93
C MET A 40 8.28 -4.96 -5.41
N LEU A 41 8.29 -6.09 -4.71
CA LEU A 41 8.53 -6.11 -3.26
C LEU A 41 9.93 -5.60 -2.91
N GLU A 42 10.96 -6.06 -3.64
CA GLU A 42 12.35 -5.72 -3.34
C GLU A 42 12.76 -4.31 -3.81
N ASN A 43 12.23 -3.85 -4.95
CA ASN A 43 12.72 -2.63 -5.60
C ASN A 43 11.82 -1.41 -5.44
N GLU A 44 10.53 -1.61 -5.07
CA GLU A 44 9.54 -0.53 -5.05
C GLU A 44 8.75 -0.41 -3.75
N GLN A 45 8.59 -1.51 -3.02
CA GLN A 45 7.74 -1.60 -1.83
C GLN A 45 8.52 -1.89 -0.54
N LYS A 46 9.85 -1.86 -0.62
CA LYS A 46 10.75 -2.10 0.52
C LYS A 46 11.05 -0.80 1.26
N ILE A 47 10.96 -0.85 2.59
CA ILE A 47 11.37 0.20 3.52
C ILE A 47 12.22 -0.48 4.58
N GLY A 48 13.50 -0.08 4.71
CA GLY A 48 14.45 -0.81 5.54
C GLY A 48 14.57 -2.27 5.08
N ASN A 49 14.39 -3.21 5.97
CA ASN A 49 14.47 -4.65 5.68
C ASN A 49 13.12 -5.30 5.33
N ASN A 50 12.03 -4.53 5.29
CA ASN A 50 10.68 -5.08 5.14
C ASN A 50 9.97 -4.53 3.91
N SER A 51 9.16 -5.38 3.27
CA SER A 51 8.27 -4.98 2.19
C SER A 51 6.83 -4.87 2.68
N TYR A 52 6.09 -3.90 2.18
CA TYR A 52 4.76 -3.56 2.70
C TYR A 52 3.68 -3.54 1.62
N CYS A 53 2.45 -3.87 2.03
CA CYS A 53 1.28 -3.65 1.19
C CYS A 53 1.02 -2.14 1.04
N PRO A 54 0.98 -1.58 -0.19
CA PRO A 54 0.80 -0.15 -0.40
C PRO A 54 -0.50 0.41 0.17
N TYR A 55 -1.54 -0.42 0.28
CA TYR A 55 -2.84 0.01 0.75
C TYR A 55 -2.95 0.05 2.29
N CYS A 56 -2.66 -1.07 2.95
CA CYS A 56 -2.83 -1.17 4.40
C CYS A 56 -1.55 -1.03 5.22
N GLU A 57 -0.40 -1.02 4.56
CA GLU A 57 0.93 -0.87 5.17
C GLU A 57 1.34 -1.99 6.14
N ARG A 58 0.68 -3.14 6.06
CA ARG A 58 1.16 -4.35 6.74
C ARG A 58 2.29 -4.99 5.96
N LYS A 59 3.23 -5.57 6.68
CA LYS A 59 4.34 -6.32 6.08
C LYS A 59 3.85 -7.45 5.20
N ILE A 60 4.55 -7.65 4.08
CA ILE A 60 4.44 -8.82 3.23
C ILE A 60 5.69 -9.67 3.46
N ILE A 61 5.54 -10.68 4.31
CA ILE A 61 6.68 -11.50 4.77
C ILE A 61 7.21 -12.41 3.65
N ALA A 62 6.34 -12.84 2.76
CA ALA A 62 6.73 -13.70 1.64
C ALA A 62 5.83 -13.44 0.43
N SER A 63 6.41 -13.55 -0.77
CA SER A 63 5.66 -13.37 -2.02
C SER A 63 4.49 -14.33 -2.18
N LYS A 64 4.54 -15.53 -1.57
CA LYS A 64 3.42 -16.49 -1.55
C LYS A 64 2.18 -15.97 -0.81
N ASN A 65 2.36 -15.02 0.13
CA ASN A 65 1.27 -14.39 0.89
C ASN A 65 0.82 -13.06 0.28
N SER A 66 1.06 -12.88 -1.01
CA SER A 66 0.75 -11.66 -1.75
C SER A 66 0.24 -11.97 -3.16
N GLN A 67 -0.39 -10.97 -3.76
CA GLN A 67 -0.88 -11.03 -5.13
C GLN A 67 -0.49 -9.77 -5.91
N ILE A 68 -0.41 -9.90 -7.24
CA ILE A 68 -0.35 -8.72 -8.10
C ILE A 68 -1.74 -8.09 -8.14
N GLU A 69 -1.79 -6.84 -7.76
CA GLU A 69 -2.98 -6.01 -7.80
C GLU A 69 -2.91 -5.08 -9.00
N HIS A 70 -3.96 -5.09 -9.82
CA HIS A 70 -4.18 -4.06 -10.83
C HIS A 70 -4.84 -2.85 -10.16
N ILE A 71 -4.15 -1.72 -10.11
CA ILE A 71 -4.65 -0.50 -9.48
C ILE A 71 -5.95 -0.06 -10.16
N LYS A 72 -5.93 0.14 -11.48
CA LYS A 72 -7.14 0.19 -12.31
C LYS A 72 -7.53 -1.24 -12.67
N PRO A 73 -8.72 -1.69 -12.26
CA PRO A 73 -9.13 -3.09 -12.44
C PRO A 73 -9.14 -3.51 -13.91
N LYS A 74 -8.45 -4.60 -14.24
CA LYS A 74 -8.34 -5.13 -15.61
C LYS A 74 -9.69 -5.46 -16.25
N ASP A 75 -10.72 -5.75 -15.44
CA ASP A 75 -12.07 -6.05 -15.94
C ASP A 75 -12.78 -4.79 -16.47
N ARG A 76 -12.38 -3.61 -16.01
CA ARG A 76 -12.89 -2.32 -16.47
C ARG A 76 -11.94 -1.58 -17.41
N PHE A 77 -10.65 -1.89 -17.33
CA PHE A 77 -9.56 -1.30 -18.12
C PHE A 77 -8.72 -2.43 -18.73
N PRO A 78 -9.32 -3.22 -19.66
CA PRO A 78 -8.63 -4.37 -20.24
C PRO A 78 -7.35 -4.01 -20.98
N GLU A 79 -7.23 -2.79 -21.52
CA GLU A 79 -6.03 -2.29 -22.18
C GLU A 79 -4.85 -2.13 -21.22
N LEU A 80 -5.10 -2.02 -19.91
CA LEU A 80 -4.06 -1.88 -18.89
C LEU A 80 -3.67 -3.21 -18.21
N PHE A 81 -4.15 -4.34 -18.73
CA PHE A 81 -3.91 -5.65 -18.11
C PHE A 81 -2.41 -6.02 -18.00
N SER A 82 -1.58 -5.45 -18.85
CA SER A 82 -0.13 -5.69 -18.88
C SER A 82 0.70 -4.42 -18.65
N ASP A 83 0.07 -3.28 -18.32
CA ASP A 83 0.79 -2.06 -18.01
C ASP A 83 1.49 -2.18 -16.64
N TYR A 84 2.81 -2.16 -16.65
CA TYR A 84 3.63 -2.26 -15.44
C TYR A 84 3.34 -1.16 -14.42
N LYS A 85 2.99 0.05 -14.86
CA LYS A 85 2.62 1.17 -13.99
C LYS A 85 1.29 0.96 -13.28
N ASN A 86 0.48 0.02 -13.77
CA ASN A 86 -0.79 -0.38 -13.17
C ASN A 86 -0.65 -1.51 -12.14
N PHE A 87 0.56 -2.00 -11.86
CA PHE A 87 0.80 -3.11 -10.94
C PHE A 87 1.38 -2.65 -9.61
N ILE A 88 0.92 -3.27 -8.53
CA ILE A 88 1.56 -3.29 -7.21
C ILE A 88 1.44 -4.70 -6.63
N THR A 89 2.24 -5.01 -5.64
CA THR A 89 2.06 -6.25 -4.86
C THR A 89 1.21 -5.95 -3.63
N GLY A 90 0.00 -6.48 -3.59
CA GLY A 90 -0.94 -6.35 -2.47
C GLY A 90 -0.95 -7.58 -1.56
N CYS A 91 -1.39 -7.41 -0.32
CA CYS A 91 -1.61 -8.52 0.61
C CYS A 91 -2.88 -9.33 0.24
N LEU A 92 -2.97 -10.56 0.75
CA LEU A 92 -4.13 -11.46 0.58
C LEU A 92 -5.21 -11.26 1.66
N ASN A 93 -5.29 -10.08 2.27
CA ASN A 93 -6.30 -9.83 3.28
C ASN A 93 -7.71 -9.72 2.65
N ILE A 94 -8.60 -10.65 3.00
CA ILE A 94 -9.96 -10.71 2.46
C ILE A 94 -10.90 -9.62 3.00
N GLU A 95 -10.55 -9.01 4.14
CA GLU A 95 -11.38 -7.98 4.79
C GLU A 95 -11.01 -6.56 4.38
N SER A 96 -9.91 -6.38 3.63
CA SER A 96 -9.45 -5.06 3.19
C SER A 96 -8.64 -5.13 1.90
N CYS A 97 -8.10 -4.00 1.47
CA CYS A 97 -7.19 -3.86 0.32
C CYS A 97 -7.80 -4.32 -1.01
N GLY A 98 -7.01 -5.00 -1.86
CA GLY A 98 -7.41 -5.44 -3.19
C GLY A 98 -8.64 -6.34 -3.17
N SER A 99 -8.80 -7.20 -2.17
CA SER A 99 -9.97 -8.09 -2.05
C SER A 99 -11.29 -7.32 -1.88
N LYS A 100 -11.30 -6.24 -1.10
CA LYS A 100 -12.50 -5.38 -0.94
C LYS A 100 -12.68 -4.40 -2.08
N LYS A 101 -11.59 -3.90 -2.65
CA LYS A 101 -11.61 -3.06 -3.84
C LYS A 101 -12.19 -3.81 -5.03
N SER A 102 -11.72 -5.04 -5.29
CA SER A 102 -12.17 -5.86 -6.42
C SER A 102 -12.14 -5.06 -7.73
N SER A 103 -13.23 -5.06 -8.51
CA SER A 103 -13.38 -4.29 -9.76
C SER A 103 -13.90 -2.86 -9.56
N LYS A 104 -14.03 -2.38 -8.31
CA LYS A 104 -14.47 -1.00 -8.04
C LYS A 104 -13.38 -0.01 -8.43
N TRP A 105 -13.80 1.05 -9.10
CA TRP A 105 -12.93 2.15 -9.53
C TRP A 105 -13.72 3.44 -9.69
N SER A 106 -13.08 4.53 -9.32
CA SER A 106 -13.46 5.92 -9.62
C SER A 106 -12.19 6.77 -9.68
N ASP A 107 -12.23 7.90 -10.36
CA ASP A 107 -11.14 8.89 -10.37
C ASP A 107 -10.93 9.55 -8.98
N LEU A 108 -11.85 9.30 -8.05
CA LEU A 108 -11.66 9.62 -6.64
C LEU A 108 -10.67 8.68 -5.91
N PHE A 109 -10.24 7.57 -6.52
CA PHE A 109 -9.29 6.67 -5.88
C PHE A 109 -7.90 7.29 -5.81
N ILE A 110 -7.37 7.39 -4.59
CA ILE A 110 -5.99 7.83 -4.37
C ILE A 110 -5.06 6.71 -4.82
N ASN A 111 -4.44 6.90 -5.99
CA ASN A 111 -3.56 5.93 -6.62
C ASN A 111 -2.15 6.02 -6.02
N PRO A 112 -1.65 4.98 -5.35
CA PRO A 112 -0.35 5.03 -4.68
C PRO A 112 0.85 5.23 -5.61
N VAL A 113 0.69 4.99 -6.92
CA VAL A 113 1.74 5.21 -7.93
C VAL A 113 1.73 6.65 -8.45
N ILE A 114 0.55 7.25 -8.61
CA ILE A 114 0.40 8.60 -9.17
C ILE A 114 0.37 9.65 -8.07
N ASP A 115 -0.54 9.48 -7.10
CA ASP A 115 -0.71 10.42 -6.00
C ASP A 115 0.37 10.24 -4.93
N ASN A 116 0.54 11.22 -4.05
CA ASN A 116 1.28 11.04 -2.80
C ASN A 116 0.29 10.88 -1.63
N PRO A 117 0.05 9.64 -1.14
CA PRO A 117 -0.95 9.39 -0.11
C PRO A 117 -0.74 10.17 1.19
N GLU A 118 0.50 10.48 1.57
CA GLU A 118 0.81 11.22 2.80
C GLU A 118 0.25 12.65 2.82
N LYS A 119 -0.06 13.21 1.64
CA LYS A 119 -0.72 14.51 1.53
C LYS A 119 -2.21 14.47 1.86
N TYR A 120 -2.82 13.31 1.87
CA TYR A 120 -4.26 13.12 2.01
C TYR A 120 -4.65 12.53 3.36
N PHE A 121 -3.84 11.59 3.88
CA PHE A 121 -4.18 10.81 5.06
C PHE A 121 -3.47 11.27 6.32
N SER A 122 -4.18 11.15 7.43
CA SER A 122 -3.71 11.30 8.78
C SER A 122 -4.25 10.15 9.65
N TYR A 123 -3.99 10.16 10.94
CA TYR A 123 -4.39 9.09 11.84
C TYR A 123 -5.05 9.63 13.11
N ASN A 124 -6.13 8.95 13.53
CA ASN A 124 -6.71 9.16 14.84
C ASN A 124 -5.97 8.28 15.87
N ARG A 125 -5.22 8.91 16.77
CA ARG A 125 -4.39 8.19 17.76
C ARG A 125 -5.22 7.38 18.76
N MET A 126 -6.47 7.78 19.05
CA MET A 126 -7.34 7.07 19.99
C MET A 126 -7.98 5.83 19.35
N THR A 127 -8.43 5.95 18.11
CA THR A 127 -9.19 4.88 17.44
C THR A 127 -8.33 3.99 16.55
N GLY A 128 -7.16 4.47 16.08
CA GLY A 128 -6.32 3.83 15.10
C GLY A 128 -6.88 3.95 13.66
N GLU A 129 -7.88 4.79 13.44
CA GLU A 129 -8.45 5.03 12.13
C GLU A 129 -7.54 5.88 11.27
N ILE A 130 -7.56 5.60 9.96
CA ILE A 130 -7.06 6.53 8.96
C ILE A 130 -8.13 7.59 8.76
N ILE A 131 -7.75 8.84 8.81
CA ILE A 131 -8.63 9.99 8.67
C ILE A 131 -8.09 10.96 7.61
N PRO A 132 -8.92 11.84 7.06
CA PRO A 132 -8.44 12.93 6.21
C PRO A 132 -7.50 13.86 6.98
N ARG A 133 -6.52 14.43 6.30
CA ARG A 133 -5.78 15.58 6.82
C ARG A 133 -6.72 16.80 6.94
N LYS A 134 -6.37 17.70 7.85
CA LYS A 134 -7.18 18.91 8.10
C LYS A 134 -7.00 20.01 7.03
N ASP A 135 -5.89 19.97 6.32
CA ASP A 135 -5.42 20.98 5.37
C ASP A 135 -5.70 20.61 3.90
N ILE A 136 -6.75 19.82 3.65
CA ILE A 136 -7.14 19.39 2.29
C ILE A 136 -8.46 20.04 1.86
N SER A 137 -8.65 20.14 0.54
CA SER A 137 -9.88 20.66 -0.09
C SER A 137 -11.04 19.65 0.01
N GLU A 138 -12.28 20.13 -0.22
CA GLU A 138 -13.47 19.25 -0.28
C GLU A 138 -13.33 18.12 -1.32
N LYS A 139 -12.77 18.41 -2.49
CA LYS A 139 -12.53 17.41 -3.52
C LYS A 139 -11.51 16.33 -3.07
N GLU A 140 -10.51 16.73 -2.31
CA GLU A 140 -9.53 15.79 -1.74
C GLU A 140 -10.15 14.99 -0.59
N LEU A 141 -11.06 15.59 0.18
CA LEU A 141 -11.83 14.89 1.20
C LEU A 141 -12.65 13.75 0.58
N GLU A 142 -13.37 14.00 -0.51
CA GLU A 142 -14.11 12.96 -1.25
C GLU A 142 -13.20 11.81 -1.71
N LYS A 143 -11.99 12.13 -2.19
CA LYS A 143 -10.99 11.12 -2.58
C LYS A 143 -10.58 10.24 -1.39
N VAL A 144 -10.32 10.86 -0.24
CA VAL A 144 -9.95 10.15 0.99
C VAL A 144 -11.06 9.22 1.43
N GLU A 145 -12.28 9.71 1.57
CA GLU A 145 -13.44 8.94 2.00
C GLU A 145 -13.72 7.76 1.06
N TYR A 146 -13.72 8.04 -0.25
CA TYR A 146 -13.88 6.99 -1.26
C TYR A 146 -12.81 5.90 -1.10
N THR A 147 -11.53 6.29 -1.00
CA THR A 147 -10.41 5.34 -0.91
C THR A 147 -10.46 4.51 0.36
N ILE A 148 -10.72 5.12 1.53
CA ILE A 148 -10.88 4.40 2.80
C ILE A 148 -12.02 3.38 2.70
N LYS A 149 -13.14 3.79 2.12
CA LYS A 149 -14.36 2.97 1.98
C LYS A 149 -14.12 1.75 1.10
N ILE A 150 -13.60 1.94 -0.13
CA ILE A 150 -13.46 0.81 -1.07
C ILE A 150 -12.38 -0.18 -0.67
N LEU A 151 -11.33 0.29 -0.01
CA LEU A 151 -10.28 -0.55 0.56
C LEU A 151 -10.65 -1.12 1.94
N ASN A 152 -11.72 -0.67 2.54
CA ASN A 152 -12.18 -1.04 3.88
C ASN A 152 -11.09 -0.86 4.96
N LEU A 153 -10.33 0.24 4.91
CA LEU A 153 -9.15 0.43 5.76
C LEU A 153 -9.51 0.63 7.23
N ASN A 154 -10.70 1.16 7.53
CA ASN A 154 -11.20 1.36 8.90
C ASN A 154 -12.23 0.31 9.31
N GLY A 155 -12.82 -0.45 8.39
CA GLY A 155 -13.76 -1.52 8.71
C GLY A 155 -13.08 -2.85 9.10
N ASP A 156 -11.83 -3.06 8.73
CA ASP A 156 -11.06 -4.24 9.14
C ASP A 156 -10.55 -4.08 10.59
N LYS A 157 -11.19 -4.81 11.52
CA LYS A 157 -10.85 -4.78 12.95
C LYS A 157 -9.39 -5.15 13.25
N ARG A 158 -8.76 -5.98 12.41
CA ARG A 158 -7.35 -6.38 12.57
C ARG A 158 -6.42 -5.23 12.23
N LEU A 159 -6.75 -4.42 11.22
CA LEU A 159 -5.99 -3.22 10.89
C LEU A 159 -6.12 -2.17 12.00
N LEU A 160 -7.32 -1.93 12.50
CA LEU A 160 -7.53 -1.01 13.63
C LEU A 160 -6.75 -1.45 14.88
N LYS A 161 -6.85 -2.74 15.24
CA LYS A 161 -6.10 -3.29 16.39
C LYS A 161 -4.59 -3.18 16.19
N GLY A 162 -4.10 -3.49 14.98
CA GLY A 162 -2.68 -3.38 14.65
C GLY A 162 -2.15 -1.95 14.78
N ARG A 163 -2.87 -0.96 14.21
CA ARG A 163 -2.49 0.46 14.33
C ARG A 163 -2.51 0.94 15.78
N LYS A 164 -3.55 0.58 16.57
CA LYS A 164 -3.60 0.89 17.99
C LYS A 164 -2.42 0.31 18.77
N SER A 165 -2.00 -0.90 18.45
CA SER A 165 -0.83 -1.52 19.07
C SER A 165 0.45 -0.74 18.77
N VAL A 166 0.66 -0.36 17.51
CA VAL A 166 1.82 0.46 17.11
C VAL A 166 1.79 1.84 17.76
N ILE A 167 0.63 2.52 17.81
CA ILE A 167 0.47 3.80 18.50
C ILE A 167 0.90 3.66 19.96
N LYS A 168 0.33 2.69 20.68
CA LYS A 168 0.65 2.48 22.09
C LYS A 168 2.13 2.18 22.34
N MET A 169 2.76 1.40 21.47
CA MET A 169 4.18 1.06 21.60
C MET A 169 5.05 2.29 21.38
N ILE A 170 4.82 3.07 20.34
CA ILE A 170 5.60 4.29 20.06
C ILE A 170 5.38 5.34 21.17
N GLU A 171 4.15 5.56 21.62
CA GLU A 171 3.85 6.47 22.73
C GLU A 171 4.50 6.07 24.07
N ASN A 172 4.70 4.77 24.30
CA ASN A 172 5.43 4.29 25.46
C ASN A 172 6.94 4.51 25.31
N TYR A 173 7.49 4.22 24.14
CA TYR A 173 8.93 4.38 23.88
C TYR A 173 9.36 5.85 23.83
N GLN A 174 8.50 6.76 23.34
CA GLN A 174 8.74 8.19 23.33
C GLN A 174 9.04 8.78 24.73
N LYS A 175 8.55 8.15 25.79
CA LYS A 175 8.83 8.57 27.17
C LYS A 175 10.27 8.36 27.59
N THR A 176 11.01 7.53 26.87
CA THR A 176 12.36 7.08 27.23
C THR A 176 13.41 7.39 26.16
N TYR A 177 13.02 7.45 24.90
CA TYR A 177 13.90 7.55 23.75
C TYR A 177 13.62 8.84 22.96
N ASP A 178 14.67 9.38 22.35
CA ASP A 178 14.55 10.48 21.38
C ASP A 178 14.02 10.03 20.02
N ASP A 179 13.80 10.98 19.12
CA ASP A 179 13.22 10.74 17.80
C ASP A 179 14.07 9.81 16.92
N GLU A 180 15.38 9.85 17.04
CA GLU A 180 16.31 9.04 16.23
C GLU A 180 16.20 7.56 16.62
N ILE A 181 16.31 7.30 17.92
CA ILE A 181 16.15 5.95 18.48
C ILE A 181 14.75 5.42 18.24
N LEU A 182 13.71 6.27 18.37
CA LEU A 182 12.33 5.86 18.06
C LEU A 182 12.15 5.41 16.61
N ARG A 183 12.78 6.09 15.65
CA ARG A 183 12.75 5.69 14.24
C ARG A 183 13.38 4.32 14.06
N GLU A 184 14.56 4.11 14.63
CA GLU A 184 15.28 2.84 14.57
C GLU A 184 14.47 1.69 15.19
N ILE A 185 14.03 1.82 16.43
CA ILE A 185 13.23 0.79 17.14
C ILE A 185 11.93 0.46 16.39
N SER A 186 11.29 1.47 15.82
CA SER A 186 10.01 1.29 15.12
C SER A 186 10.17 0.81 13.67
N GLU A 187 11.38 0.72 13.12
CA GLU A 187 11.61 0.33 11.72
C GLU A 187 11.00 -1.02 11.40
N ASP A 188 10.99 -1.92 12.37
CA ASP A 188 10.41 -3.26 12.24
C ASP A 188 8.89 -3.34 12.52
N PHE A 189 8.20 -2.23 12.75
CA PHE A 189 6.76 -2.28 12.94
C PHE A 189 6.01 -2.21 11.61
N ASP A 190 4.75 -2.69 11.60
CA ASP A 190 3.80 -2.40 10.53
C ASP A 190 3.51 -0.88 10.43
N PHE A 191 2.87 -0.44 9.37
CA PHE A 191 2.34 0.91 9.17
C PHE A 191 3.40 2.02 9.14
N PRO A 192 4.33 2.03 8.17
CA PRO A 192 5.41 3.02 8.07
C PRO A 192 4.95 4.48 8.14
N THR A 193 3.85 4.85 7.42
CA THR A 193 3.39 6.24 7.44
C THR A 193 2.76 6.64 8.78
N LEU A 194 2.14 5.69 9.50
CA LEU A 194 1.68 5.92 10.88
C LEU A 194 2.86 6.15 11.83
N ARG A 195 3.93 5.36 11.72
CA ARG A 195 5.15 5.52 12.54
C ARG A 195 5.75 6.90 12.35
N ASN A 196 5.95 7.32 11.10
CA ASN A 196 6.47 8.66 10.78
C ASN A 196 5.56 9.75 11.34
N PHE A 197 4.24 9.64 11.12
CA PHE A 197 3.26 10.57 11.66
C PHE A 197 3.36 10.71 13.18
N LEU A 198 3.54 9.60 13.91
CA LEU A 198 3.65 9.62 15.37
C LEU A 198 4.93 10.32 15.83
N VAL A 199 6.09 9.90 15.28
CA VAL A 199 7.39 10.50 15.66
C VAL A 199 7.42 12.01 15.35
N GLU A 200 6.87 12.45 14.21
CA GLU A 200 6.78 13.87 13.86
C GLU A 200 5.82 14.66 14.74
N SER A 201 4.79 14.02 15.29
CA SER A 201 3.80 14.68 16.14
C SER A 201 4.26 14.93 17.58
N PHE A 202 5.45 14.47 17.95
CA PHE A 202 6.05 14.70 19.26
C PHE A 202 6.97 15.92 19.29
N LYS A 203 7.20 16.55 18.13
CA LYS A 203 7.91 17.82 18.01
C LYS A 203 7.02 18.98 18.42
#